data_f0721785b4f95f0bf28d3a79bc94189d
#
_entry.id   f0721785b4f95f0bf28d3a79bc94189d
#
_cell.length_a   1.000
_cell.length_b   1.000
_cell.length_c   1.000
_cell.angle_alpha   90.00
_cell.angle_beta   90.00
_cell.angle_gamma   90.00
#
_symmetry.space_group_name_H-M   'P 1'
#
loop_
_entity.id
_entity.type
_entity.pdbx_description
1 polymer ?
#
loop_
_entity_poly.entity_id
_entity_poly.type
_entity_poly.pdbx_seq_one_letter_code
_entity_poly.pdbx_strand_id
1 'polypeptide(L)'
;MQQEDLYVAETSKSPANFALDFDRVAGKYGFIINNAETMDMGKTFRAHGAEAGADFDLHMIQICKPEKAAKSLAANPERAVLMPKFVMAFSKGGTTQLRFLSYNGGDIGAVIDDEVFPGSLAESFQKIREMIDEAR
;
A
#
# COMPACT_ATOMS: atom_id res chain seq x y z
N MET A 1 -6.37 -15.06 -7.56
CA MET A 1 -6.42 -14.20 -6.38
C MET A 1 -7.54 -14.67 -5.46
N GLN A 2 -7.29 -14.70 -4.17
CA GLN A 2 -8.23 -15.20 -3.18
C GLN A 2 -8.62 -14.08 -2.20
N GLN A 3 -9.70 -14.30 -1.46
CA GLN A 3 -10.17 -13.32 -0.47
C GLN A 3 -9.12 -13.03 0.63
N GLU A 4 -8.34 -14.03 1.01
CA GLU A 4 -7.25 -13.90 1.98
C GLU A 4 -6.10 -12.99 1.51
N ASP A 5 -6.02 -12.70 0.22
CA ASP A 5 -5.02 -11.77 -0.31
C ASP A 5 -5.38 -10.32 0.01
N LEU A 6 -6.62 -10.05 0.39
CA LEU A 6 -7.06 -8.74 0.84
C LEU A 6 -6.96 -8.64 2.37
N TYR A 7 -6.06 -7.80 2.84
CA TYR A 7 -5.98 -7.45 4.26
C TYR A 7 -7.02 -6.37 4.56
N VAL A 8 -7.83 -6.61 5.59
CA VAL A 8 -8.95 -5.75 5.99
C VAL A 8 -8.79 -5.39 7.46
N ALA A 9 -8.76 -4.10 7.75
CA ALA A 9 -8.72 -3.59 9.13
C ALA A 9 -9.43 -2.25 9.20
N GLU A 10 -9.57 -1.70 10.39
CA GLU A 10 -10.13 -0.37 10.61
C GLU A 10 -9.40 0.36 11.73
N THR A 11 -9.58 1.66 11.79
CA THR A 11 -9.00 2.51 12.82
C THR A 11 -9.93 3.68 13.13
N SER A 12 -9.85 4.19 14.37
CA SER A 12 -10.56 5.41 14.77
C SER A 12 -9.86 6.69 14.30
N LYS A 13 -8.63 6.58 13.79
CA LYS A 13 -7.89 7.72 13.23
C LYS A 13 -8.50 8.15 11.90
N SER A 14 -8.39 9.43 11.55
CA SER A 14 -8.72 9.86 10.19
C SER A 14 -7.75 9.23 9.18
N PRO A 15 -8.10 9.14 7.89
CA PRO A 15 -7.15 8.70 6.87
C PRO A 15 -5.84 9.47 6.89
N ALA A 16 -5.88 10.78 7.06
CA ALA A 16 -4.67 11.62 7.14
C ALA A 16 -3.82 11.29 8.36
N ASN A 17 -4.43 11.14 9.54
CA ASN A 17 -3.70 10.80 10.76
C ASN A 17 -3.12 9.39 10.72
N PHE A 18 -3.87 8.43 10.16
CA PHE A 18 -3.33 7.10 9.92
C PHE A 18 -2.10 7.18 9.02
N ALA A 19 -2.16 7.94 7.93
CA ALA A 19 -1.05 8.07 6.99
C ALA A 19 0.19 8.64 7.65
N LEU A 20 0.04 9.63 8.55
CA LEU A 20 1.17 10.18 9.32
C LEU A 20 1.79 9.13 10.25
N ASP A 21 0.98 8.39 10.97
CA ASP A 21 1.47 7.33 11.85
C ASP A 21 2.10 6.18 11.07
N PHE A 22 1.50 5.82 9.93
CA PHE A 22 2.04 4.79 9.04
C PHE A 22 3.40 5.20 8.46
N ASP A 23 3.58 6.46 8.08
CA ASP A 23 4.87 6.99 7.62
C ASP A 23 5.95 6.82 8.71
N ARG A 24 5.62 7.18 9.94
CA ARG A 24 6.54 7.03 11.07
C ARG A 24 6.91 5.56 11.30
N VAL A 25 5.93 4.67 11.30
CA VAL A 25 6.15 3.22 11.48
C VAL A 25 6.99 2.67 10.33
N ALA A 26 6.65 3.02 9.08
CA ALA A 26 7.38 2.59 7.89
C ALA A 26 8.87 2.95 7.97
N GLY A 27 9.17 4.18 8.41
CA GLY A 27 10.54 4.66 8.55
C GLY A 27 11.39 3.81 9.50
N LYS A 28 10.79 3.23 10.53
CA LYS A 28 11.48 2.33 11.48
C LYS A 28 12.01 1.07 10.79
N TYR A 29 11.39 0.66 9.71
CA TYR A 29 11.70 -0.59 8.99
C TYR A 29 12.33 -0.36 7.62
N GLY A 30 12.76 0.87 7.35
CA GLY A 30 13.44 1.22 6.09
C GLY A 30 12.51 1.41 4.91
N PHE A 31 11.21 1.55 5.15
CA PHE A 31 10.23 1.87 4.10
C PHE A 31 9.99 3.37 4.04
N ILE A 32 9.54 3.83 2.89
CA ILE A 32 9.12 5.21 2.65
C ILE A 32 7.73 5.24 2.00
N ILE A 33 7.06 6.38 2.14
CA ILE A 33 5.86 6.68 1.36
C ILE A 33 6.29 7.50 0.14
N ASN A 34 6.13 6.92 -1.06
CA ASN A 34 6.58 7.53 -2.31
C ASN A 34 5.76 8.75 -2.72
N ASN A 35 4.50 8.81 -2.33
CA ASN A 35 3.54 9.78 -2.84
C ASN A 35 2.88 10.61 -1.74
N ALA A 36 3.62 10.96 -0.70
CA ALA A 36 3.08 11.69 0.45
C ALA A 36 2.35 12.99 0.06
N GLU A 37 2.78 13.67 -1.00
CA GLU A 37 2.18 14.91 -1.47
C GLU A 37 0.93 14.72 -2.34
N THR A 38 0.71 13.52 -2.88
CA THR A 38 -0.36 13.23 -3.84
C THR A 38 -1.30 12.11 -3.40
N MET A 39 -1.12 11.56 -2.21
CA MET A 39 -1.91 10.42 -1.73
C MET A 39 -3.36 10.78 -1.36
N ASP A 40 -3.65 12.03 -1.05
CA ASP A 40 -5.01 12.51 -0.76
C ASP A 40 -5.80 12.65 -2.07
N MET A 41 -6.65 11.66 -2.34
CA MET A 41 -7.37 11.61 -3.61
C MET A 41 -8.50 12.63 -3.71
N GLY A 42 -9.09 13.04 -2.58
CA GLY A 42 -10.06 14.12 -2.58
C GLY A 42 -9.44 15.43 -3.08
N LYS A 43 -8.24 15.73 -2.61
CA LYS A 43 -7.46 16.88 -3.06
C LYS A 43 -7.13 16.80 -4.54
N THR A 44 -6.69 15.62 -5.00
CA THR A 44 -6.38 15.38 -6.43
C THR A 44 -7.62 15.57 -7.30
N PHE A 45 -8.76 15.02 -6.90
CA PHE A 45 -10.00 15.17 -7.66
C PHE A 45 -10.43 16.63 -7.76
N ARG A 46 -10.41 17.37 -6.65
CA ARG A 46 -10.77 18.80 -6.66
C ARG A 46 -9.86 19.62 -7.56
N ALA A 47 -8.56 19.31 -7.58
CA ALA A 47 -7.60 19.99 -8.45
C ALA A 47 -7.92 19.80 -9.94
N HIS A 48 -8.62 18.72 -10.29
CA HIS A 48 -9.05 18.42 -11.66
C HIS A 48 -10.54 18.71 -11.91
N GLY A 49 -11.20 19.44 -11.00
CA GLY A 49 -12.60 19.81 -11.15
C GLY A 49 -13.59 18.68 -10.90
N ALA A 50 -13.17 17.60 -10.26
CA ALA A 50 -14.03 16.46 -9.94
C ALA A 50 -14.39 16.45 -8.45
N GLU A 51 -15.59 15.96 -8.13
CA GLU A 51 -16.09 15.85 -6.76
C GLU A 51 -16.57 14.43 -6.48
N ALA A 52 -16.17 13.89 -5.34
CA ALA A 52 -16.57 12.54 -4.91
C ALA A 52 -17.57 12.57 -3.74
N GLY A 53 -18.02 13.75 -3.33
CA GLY A 53 -18.97 13.96 -2.25
C GLY A 53 -18.34 14.63 -1.02
N ALA A 54 -19.20 15.19 -0.16
CA ALA A 54 -18.77 15.99 0.99
C ALA A 54 -17.99 15.16 2.04
N ASP A 55 -18.38 13.89 2.18
CA ASP A 55 -17.78 13.00 3.18
C ASP A 55 -16.67 12.11 2.59
N PHE A 56 -16.31 12.34 1.33
CA PHE A 56 -15.26 11.55 0.68
C PHE A 56 -13.90 11.88 1.29
N ASP A 57 -13.21 10.84 1.75
CA ASP A 57 -11.86 10.94 2.28
C ASP A 57 -11.13 9.62 1.98
N LEU A 58 -10.15 9.68 1.10
CA LEU A 58 -9.38 8.53 0.67
C LEU A 58 -7.91 8.91 0.50
N HIS A 59 -7.04 8.18 1.18
CA HIS A 59 -5.61 8.23 0.95
C HIS A 59 -5.16 6.93 0.29
N MET A 60 -4.56 7.04 -0.88
CA MET A 60 -3.89 5.92 -1.57
C MET A 60 -2.40 6.04 -1.26
N ILE A 61 -1.93 5.25 -0.31
CA ILE A 61 -0.59 5.38 0.26
C ILE A 61 0.37 4.42 -0.44
N GLN A 62 1.26 4.95 -1.27
CA GLN A 62 2.25 4.12 -1.96
C GLN A 62 3.45 3.87 -1.06
N ILE A 63 3.63 2.62 -0.67
CA ILE A 63 4.69 2.18 0.24
C ILE A 63 5.79 1.47 -0.53
N CYS A 64 7.05 1.79 -0.22
CA CYS A 64 8.21 1.22 -0.89
C CYS A 64 9.38 1.06 0.08
N LYS A 65 10.13 -0.02 -0.09
CA LYS A 65 11.43 -0.18 0.56
C LYS A 65 12.52 0.02 -0.51
N PRO A 66 13.08 1.23 -0.66
CA PRO A 66 13.92 1.57 -1.81
C PRO A 66 15.13 0.66 -2.00
N GLU A 67 15.82 0.32 -0.91
CA GLU A 67 17.00 -0.55 -0.98
C GLU A 67 16.66 -1.92 -1.54
N LYS A 68 15.58 -2.53 -1.04
CA LYS A 68 15.12 -3.84 -1.50
C LYS A 68 14.60 -3.77 -2.94
N ALA A 69 13.81 -2.74 -3.26
CA ALA A 69 13.23 -2.54 -4.58
C ALA A 69 14.32 -2.35 -5.65
N ALA A 70 15.32 -1.54 -5.37
CA ALA A 70 16.43 -1.30 -6.29
C ALA A 70 17.18 -2.59 -6.65
N LYS A 71 17.50 -3.40 -5.63
CA LYS A 71 18.18 -4.68 -5.84
C LYS A 71 17.32 -5.66 -6.63
N SER A 72 16.03 -5.71 -6.31
CA SER A 72 15.08 -6.61 -6.97
C SER A 72 14.94 -6.27 -8.46
N LEU A 73 14.77 -4.98 -8.78
CA LEU A 73 14.62 -4.51 -10.16
C LEU A 73 15.92 -4.64 -10.96
N ALA A 74 17.08 -4.46 -10.32
CA ALA A 74 18.36 -4.69 -10.96
C ALA A 74 18.56 -6.17 -11.35
N ALA A 75 18.03 -7.09 -10.53
CA ALA A 75 18.10 -8.52 -10.81
C ALA A 75 17.16 -8.93 -11.95
N ASN A 76 15.95 -8.37 -12.01
CA ASN A 76 14.96 -8.66 -13.04
C ASN A 76 13.98 -7.49 -13.20
N PRO A 77 14.10 -6.67 -14.24
CA PRO A 77 13.24 -5.51 -14.45
C PRO A 77 11.76 -5.88 -14.70
N GLU A 78 11.47 -7.12 -15.11
CA GLU A 78 10.09 -7.58 -15.29
C GLU A 78 9.28 -7.56 -13.98
N ARG A 79 9.96 -7.58 -12.85
CA ARG A 79 9.33 -7.47 -11.53
C ARG A 79 8.61 -6.13 -11.33
N ALA A 80 8.93 -5.11 -12.12
CA ALA A 80 8.33 -3.79 -12.02
C ALA A 80 6.80 -3.81 -12.10
N VAL A 81 6.24 -4.75 -12.85
CA VAL A 81 4.77 -4.89 -13.04
C VAL A 81 4.02 -5.10 -11.72
N LEU A 82 4.63 -5.85 -10.79
CA LEU A 82 4.01 -6.14 -9.48
C LEU A 82 4.71 -5.41 -8.30
N MET A 83 5.54 -4.41 -8.61
CA MET A 83 6.27 -3.66 -7.59
C MET A 83 5.42 -2.64 -6.84
N PRO A 84 4.53 -1.86 -7.49
CA PRO A 84 3.75 -0.85 -6.78
C PRO A 84 2.86 -1.47 -5.73
N LYS A 85 2.91 -0.91 -4.52
CA LYS A 85 2.13 -1.38 -3.37
C LYS A 85 1.41 -0.20 -2.74
N PHE A 86 0.10 -0.32 -2.55
CA PHE A 86 -0.73 0.73 -2.01
C PHE A 86 -1.50 0.25 -0.79
N VAL A 87 -1.43 1.03 0.28
CA VAL A 87 -2.33 0.88 1.42
C VAL A 87 -3.44 1.92 1.25
N MET A 88 -4.68 1.46 1.27
CA MET A 88 -5.85 2.31 1.13
C MET A 88 -6.40 2.64 2.51
N ALA A 89 -6.60 3.92 2.79
CA ALA A 89 -7.26 4.39 4.00
C ALA A 89 -8.43 5.29 3.59
N PHE A 90 -9.66 4.88 3.89
CA PHE A 90 -10.83 5.63 3.46
C PHE A 90 -11.94 5.63 4.50
N SER A 91 -12.71 6.72 4.52
CA SER A 91 -13.86 6.87 5.39
C SER A 91 -15.06 6.11 4.84
N LYS A 92 -15.69 5.30 5.68
CA LYS A 92 -16.92 4.58 5.36
C LYS A 92 -17.70 4.34 6.64
N GLY A 93 -18.96 4.78 6.69
CA GLY A 93 -19.81 4.55 7.84
C GLY A 93 -19.29 5.19 9.14
N GLY A 94 -18.60 6.32 9.04
CA GLY A 94 -18.06 7.04 10.19
C GLY A 94 -16.75 6.49 10.76
N THR A 95 -16.18 5.48 10.10
CA THR A 95 -14.91 4.84 10.52
C THR A 95 -13.92 4.87 9.35
N THR A 96 -12.64 4.90 9.65
CA THR A 96 -11.61 4.75 8.62
C THR A 96 -11.34 3.27 8.40
N GLN A 97 -11.54 2.84 7.17
CA GLN A 97 -11.28 1.48 6.71
C GLN A 97 -9.87 1.41 6.11
N LEU A 98 -9.16 0.33 6.40
CA LEU A 98 -7.82 0.07 5.88
C LEU A 98 -7.87 -1.19 5.02
N ARG A 99 -7.28 -1.10 3.82
CA ARG A 99 -7.22 -2.24 2.89
C ARG A 99 -5.83 -2.33 2.29
N PHE A 100 -5.35 -3.54 2.14
CA PHE A 100 -4.08 -3.79 1.47
C PHE A 100 -4.19 -5.09 0.69
N LEU A 101 -4.00 -5.01 -0.63
CA LEU A 101 -4.07 -6.16 -1.51
C LEU A 101 -2.68 -6.72 -1.76
N SER A 102 -2.50 -8.00 -1.47
CA SER A 102 -1.30 -8.75 -1.81
C SER A 102 -1.60 -9.79 -2.89
N TYR A 103 -0.56 -10.43 -3.41
CA TYR A 103 -0.68 -11.47 -4.43
C TYR A 103 -0.07 -12.75 -3.88
N ASN A 104 -0.71 -13.89 -4.09
CA ASN A 104 -0.13 -15.17 -3.71
C ASN A 104 0.94 -15.61 -4.72
N GLY A 105 1.77 -16.58 -4.33
CA GLY A 105 2.87 -17.06 -5.15
C GLY A 105 2.44 -17.61 -6.50
N GLY A 106 1.27 -18.25 -6.56
CA GLY A 106 0.73 -18.78 -7.81
C GLY A 106 0.35 -17.68 -8.80
N ASP A 107 -0.28 -16.62 -8.32
CA ASP A 107 -0.65 -15.46 -9.16
C ASP A 107 0.60 -14.74 -9.66
N ILE A 108 1.61 -14.56 -8.80
CA ILE A 108 2.87 -13.92 -9.17
C ILE A 108 3.58 -14.74 -10.25
N GLY A 109 3.70 -16.04 -10.06
CA GLY A 109 4.35 -16.93 -11.00
C GLY A 109 3.63 -17.05 -12.34
N ALA A 110 2.31 -16.82 -12.37
CA ALA A 110 1.54 -16.80 -13.60
C ALA A 110 1.83 -15.56 -14.46
N VAL A 111 2.29 -14.48 -13.85
CA VAL A 111 2.53 -13.19 -14.53
C VAL A 111 4.01 -12.99 -14.83
N ILE A 112 4.88 -13.38 -13.90
CA ILE A 112 6.33 -13.15 -14.00
C ILE A 112 7.08 -14.47 -13.84
N ASP A 113 7.87 -14.82 -14.83
CA ASP A 113 8.74 -16.00 -14.79
C ASP A 113 9.97 -15.69 -13.93
N ASP A 114 9.87 -15.99 -12.63
CA ASP A 114 10.91 -15.66 -11.65
C ASP A 114 10.74 -16.59 -10.44
N GLU A 115 11.78 -17.36 -10.13
CA GLU A 115 11.73 -18.33 -9.03
C GLU A 115 11.95 -17.69 -7.65
N VAL A 116 12.57 -16.53 -7.60
CA VAL A 116 12.96 -15.83 -6.36
C VAL A 116 11.90 -14.84 -5.91
N PHE A 117 11.32 -14.13 -6.85
CA PHE A 117 10.45 -12.99 -6.59
C PHE A 117 9.20 -13.33 -5.76
N PRO A 118 8.49 -14.45 -5.99
CA PRO A 118 7.29 -14.74 -5.20
C PRO A 118 7.55 -14.78 -3.69
N GLY A 119 8.63 -15.42 -3.25
CA GLY A 119 9.01 -15.48 -1.84
C GLY A 119 9.44 -14.14 -1.28
N SER A 120 10.21 -13.39 -2.04
CA SER A 120 10.65 -12.04 -1.66
C SER A 120 9.47 -11.08 -1.51
N LEU A 121 8.51 -11.15 -2.43
CA LEU A 121 7.32 -10.30 -2.38
C LEU A 121 6.41 -10.67 -1.22
N ALA A 122 6.27 -11.97 -0.92
CA ALA A 122 5.50 -12.45 0.23
C ALA A 122 6.04 -11.88 1.56
N GLU A 123 7.35 -11.81 1.72
CA GLU A 123 7.97 -11.20 2.90
C GLU A 123 7.61 -9.72 3.02
N SER A 124 7.65 -8.98 1.91
CA SER A 124 7.29 -7.56 1.88
C SER A 124 5.82 -7.36 2.23
N PHE A 125 4.92 -8.17 1.70
CA PHE A 125 3.49 -8.10 2.00
C PHE A 125 3.23 -8.34 3.48
N GLN A 126 3.86 -9.35 4.06
CA GLN A 126 3.70 -9.65 5.48
C GLN A 126 4.19 -8.50 6.35
N LYS A 127 5.33 -7.91 6.00
CA LYS A 127 5.87 -6.75 6.74
C LYS A 127 4.95 -5.54 6.67
N ILE A 128 4.37 -5.28 5.51
CA ILE A 128 3.44 -4.16 5.34
C ILE A 128 2.19 -4.37 6.20
N ARG A 129 1.65 -5.59 6.26
CA ARG A 129 0.52 -5.93 7.14
C ARG A 129 0.85 -5.65 8.61
N GLU A 130 2.03 -6.05 9.06
CA GLU A 130 2.50 -5.78 10.42
C GLU A 130 2.64 -4.28 10.69
N MET A 131 3.14 -3.51 9.72
CA MET A 131 3.25 -2.05 9.84
C MET A 131 1.88 -1.37 9.93
N ILE A 132 0.90 -1.84 9.17
CA ILE A 132 -0.48 -1.36 9.27
C ILE A 132 -1.02 -1.60 10.68
N ASP A 133 -0.82 -2.80 11.23
CA ASP A 133 -1.28 -3.15 12.58
C ASP A 133 -0.59 -2.29 13.65
N GLU A 134 0.66 -1.97 13.47
CA GLU A 134 1.39 -1.11 14.42
C GLU A 134 0.90 0.35 14.35
N ALA A 135 0.51 0.82 13.17
CA ALA A 135 0.12 2.22 12.95
C ALA A 135 -1.35 2.53 13.27
N ARG A 136 -2.24 1.56 13.21
CA ARG A 136 -3.69 1.79 13.34
C ARG A 136 -4.23 1.99 14.78
#